data_f7580301f956ec9e2d36be8907db1a81
#
_entry.id   f7580301f956ec9e2d36be8907db1a81
#
_cell.length_a   1.000
_cell.length_b   1.000
_cell.length_c   1.000
_cell.angle_alpha   90.00
_cell.angle_beta   90.00
_cell.angle_gamma   90.00
#
_symmetry.space_group_name_H-M   'P 1'
#
loop_
_entity.id
_entity.type
_entity.pdbx_description
1 polymer ?
#
loop_
_entity_poly.entity_id
_entity_poly.type
_entity_poly.pdbx_seq_one_letter_code
_entity_poly.pdbx_strand_id
1 'polypeptide(L)'
;MAQFPPASVAELTQQLRDVGYLADRGLATAAFLATTLGRPLLLEGEVGVGKTELAKTLAAMYGRQLIRLQCYEGIDTNQALYEWDYARQMLKVRAMNEHRAADDESIDHLFSDEFLVERPLLQAIRAGERCVLLIDEVDRADDEFEAFLLELLSDFQITIPERGTIRAE
;
A
#
# COMPACT_ATOMS: atom_id res chain seq x y z
N MET A 1 -7.60 0.87 22.02
CA MET A 1 -7.33 0.19 20.74
C MET A 1 -7.92 -1.20 20.79
N ALA A 2 -8.64 -1.60 19.79
CA ALA A 2 -9.17 -2.96 19.68
C ALA A 2 -8.02 -3.98 19.52
N GLN A 3 -8.27 -5.22 19.95
CA GLN A 3 -7.31 -6.30 19.78
C GLN A 3 -7.25 -6.72 18.30
N PHE A 4 -6.05 -6.87 17.75
CA PHE A 4 -5.84 -7.36 16.40
C PHE A 4 -4.94 -8.62 16.40
N PRO A 5 -5.27 -9.67 15.64
CA PRO A 5 -6.56 -9.85 14.95
C PRO A 5 -7.71 -10.07 15.94
N PRO A 6 -8.98 -9.83 15.53
CA PRO A 6 -10.14 -10.14 16.37
C PRO A 6 -10.25 -11.66 16.58
N ALA A 7 -10.72 -12.11 17.75
CA ALA A 7 -10.80 -13.53 18.05
C ALA A 7 -12.02 -14.24 17.40
N SER A 8 -13.01 -13.49 16.93
CA SER A 8 -14.21 -14.03 16.29
C SER A 8 -14.93 -13.00 15.42
N VAL A 9 -15.82 -13.49 14.54
CA VAL A 9 -16.73 -12.64 13.74
C VAL A 9 -17.61 -11.79 14.66
N ALA A 10 -18.09 -12.35 15.77
CA ALA A 10 -18.95 -11.63 16.71
C ALA A 10 -18.19 -10.47 17.39
N GLU A 11 -16.95 -10.68 17.75
CA GLU A 11 -16.09 -9.64 18.32
C GLU A 11 -15.83 -8.54 17.30
N LEU A 12 -15.44 -8.87 16.06
CA LEU A 12 -15.23 -7.87 15.01
C LEU A 12 -16.51 -7.07 14.75
N THR A 13 -17.68 -7.74 14.70
CA THR A 13 -18.98 -7.06 14.52
C THR A 13 -19.24 -6.06 15.64
N GLN A 14 -18.93 -6.42 16.88
CA GLN A 14 -19.11 -5.53 18.02
C GLN A 14 -18.10 -4.36 17.97
N GLN A 15 -16.84 -4.63 17.68
CA GLN A 15 -15.81 -3.60 17.55
C GLN A 15 -16.18 -2.58 16.46
N LEU A 16 -16.65 -3.02 15.29
CA LEU A 16 -17.12 -2.15 14.22
C LEU A 16 -18.32 -1.30 14.66
N ARG A 17 -19.28 -1.91 15.35
CA ARG A 17 -20.46 -1.21 15.87
C ARG A 17 -20.09 -0.14 16.90
N ASP A 18 -19.14 -0.41 17.77
CA ASP A 18 -18.70 0.51 18.83
C ASP A 18 -18.05 1.79 18.26
N VAL A 19 -17.51 1.71 17.04
CA VAL A 19 -16.97 2.86 16.32
C VAL A 19 -17.93 3.44 15.27
N GLY A 20 -19.19 2.98 15.28
CA GLY A 20 -20.28 3.51 14.44
C GLY A 20 -20.36 2.91 13.04
N TYR A 21 -19.61 1.84 12.72
CA TYR A 21 -19.71 1.16 11.44
C TYR A 21 -20.64 -0.05 11.54
N LEU A 22 -21.73 -0.04 10.77
CA LEU A 22 -22.73 -1.11 10.77
C LEU A 22 -22.45 -2.10 9.64
N ALA A 23 -21.70 -3.15 9.97
CA ALA A 23 -21.48 -4.27 9.06
C ALA A 23 -22.63 -5.29 9.17
N ASP A 24 -23.11 -5.79 8.03
CA ASP A 24 -23.91 -6.99 8.02
C ASP A 24 -23.04 -8.23 8.35
N ARG A 25 -23.68 -9.38 8.54
CA ARG A 25 -22.99 -10.61 8.91
C ARG A 25 -22.03 -11.09 7.82
N GLY A 26 -22.36 -10.89 6.53
CA GLY A 26 -21.55 -11.29 5.39
C GLY A 26 -20.24 -10.49 5.36
N LEU A 27 -20.35 -9.17 5.41
CA LEU A 27 -19.20 -8.27 5.44
C LEU A 27 -18.31 -8.48 6.66
N ALA A 28 -18.91 -8.62 7.85
CA ALA A 28 -18.15 -8.90 9.07
C ALA A 28 -17.39 -10.23 8.99
N THR A 29 -18.01 -11.27 8.41
CA THR A 29 -17.37 -12.57 8.21
C THR A 29 -16.22 -12.47 7.21
N ALA A 30 -16.43 -11.80 6.07
CA ALA A 30 -15.39 -11.61 5.05
C ALA A 30 -14.20 -10.80 5.60
N ALA A 31 -14.47 -9.71 6.30
CA ALA A 31 -13.43 -8.90 6.94
C ALA A 31 -12.66 -9.67 8.02
N PHE A 32 -13.35 -10.48 8.84
CA PHE A 32 -12.73 -11.36 9.82
C PHE A 32 -11.80 -12.39 9.16
N LEU A 33 -12.25 -13.05 8.09
CA LEU A 33 -11.44 -14.03 7.37
C LEU A 33 -10.24 -13.37 6.70
N ALA A 34 -10.43 -12.23 6.04
CA ALA A 34 -9.35 -11.48 5.41
C ALA A 34 -8.24 -11.10 6.41
N THR A 35 -8.63 -10.56 7.57
CA THR A 35 -7.68 -10.17 8.63
C THR A 35 -6.99 -11.37 9.29
N THR A 36 -7.71 -12.47 9.48
CA THR A 36 -7.17 -13.68 10.12
C THR A 36 -6.23 -14.46 9.20
N LEU A 37 -6.55 -14.50 7.91
CA LEU A 37 -5.77 -15.23 6.91
C LEU A 37 -4.66 -14.38 6.26
N GLY A 38 -4.59 -13.09 6.58
CA GLY A 38 -3.66 -12.16 5.93
C GLY A 38 -3.90 -12.07 4.42
N ARG A 39 -5.16 -12.00 4.00
CA ARG A 39 -5.54 -11.95 2.59
C ARG A 39 -6.24 -10.65 2.23
N PRO A 40 -6.07 -10.15 0.99
CA PRO A 40 -6.81 -8.99 0.51
C PRO A 40 -8.32 -9.23 0.55
N LEU A 41 -9.08 -8.17 0.81
CA LEU A 41 -10.54 -8.18 0.76
C LEU A 41 -11.02 -7.32 -0.41
N LEU A 42 -11.66 -7.95 -1.39
CA LEU A 42 -12.34 -7.23 -2.46
C LEU A 42 -13.77 -6.89 -2.03
N LEU A 43 -14.14 -5.62 -2.18
CA LEU A 43 -15.47 -5.10 -1.88
C LEU A 43 -16.12 -4.54 -3.15
N GLU A 44 -17.19 -5.17 -3.59
CA GLU A 44 -18.03 -4.72 -4.69
C GLU A 44 -19.38 -4.22 -4.19
N GLY A 45 -20.01 -3.32 -4.92
CA GLY A 45 -21.33 -2.79 -4.58
C GLY A 45 -21.52 -1.35 -5.04
N GLU A 46 -22.71 -0.82 -4.85
CA GLU A 46 -23.09 0.52 -5.28
C GLU A 46 -22.25 1.62 -4.59
N VAL A 47 -22.27 2.81 -5.19
CA VAL A 47 -21.64 4.00 -4.62
C VAL A 47 -22.36 4.39 -3.33
N GLY A 48 -21.59 4.76 -2.30
CA GLY A 48 -22.15 5.25 -1.04
C GLY A 48 -22.50 4.19 0.01
N VAL A 49 -22.32 2.89 -0.28
CA VAL A 49 -22.61 1.80 0.69
C VAL A 49 -21.55 1.64 1.80
N GLY A 50 -20.49 2.46 1.80
CA GLY A 50 -19.50 2.45 2.89
C GLY A 50 -18.26 1.57 2.65
N LYS A 51 -17.96 1.15 1.41
CA LYS A 51 -16.77 0.33 1.09
C LYS A 51 -15.46 0.99 1.56
N THR A 52 -15.23 2.22 1.14
CA THR A 52 -14.04 3.01 1.53
C THR A 52 -14.01 3.28 3.04
N GLU A 53 -15.18 3.44 3.66
CA GLU A 53 -15.29 3.72 5.10
C GLU A 53 -14.87 2.53 5.96
N LEU A 54 -15.04 1.28 5.47
CA LEU A 54 -14.54 0.09 6.18
C LEU A 54 -13.02 0.17 6.39
N ALA A 55 -12.26 0.50 5.36
CA ALA A 55 -10.80 0.58 5.46
C ALA A 55 -10.36 1.66 6.46
N LYS A 56 -11.00 2.84 6.43
CA LYS A 56 -10.75 3.92 7.40
C LYS A 56 -11.07 3.48 8.83
N THR A 57 -12.20 2.81 8.99
CA THR A 57 -12.66 2.31 10.30
C THR A 57 -11.68 1.27 10.85
N LEU A 58 -11.24 0.30 10.04
CA LEU A 58 -10.26 -0.69 10.45
C LEU A 58 -8.91 -0.05 10.82
N ALA A 59 -8.43 0.90 10.02
CA ALA A 59 -7.20 1.62 10.31
C ALA A 59 -7.28 2.36 11.66
N ALA A 60 -8.34 3.14 11.87
CA ALA A 60 -8.55 3.88 13.11
C ALA A 60 -8.72 2.96 14.34
N MET A 61 -9.52 1.90 14.21
CA MET A 61 -9.85 0.96 15.27
C MET A 61 -8.61 0.21 15.78
N TYR A 62 -7.70 -0.17 14.87
CA TYR A 62 -6.48 -0.89 15.20
C TYR A 62 -5.24 0.02 15.33
N GLY A 63 -5.40 1.34 15.20
CA GLY A 63 -4.29 2.30 15.30
C GLY A 63 -3.26 2.13 14.20
N ARG A 64 -3.69 1.74 13.00
CA ARG A 64 -2.84 1.54 11.83
C ARG A 64 -2.89 2.75 10.91
N GLN A 65 -1.80 2.99 10.19
CA GLN A 65 -1.79 4.03 9.16
C GLN A 65 -2.71 3.63 8.00
N LEU A 66 -3.57 4.53 7.56
CA LEU A 66 -4.30 4.33 6.30
C LEU A 66 -3.44 4.84 5.15
N ILE A 67 -3.11 3.94 4.22
CA ILE A 67 -2.45 4.28 2.96
C ILE A 67 -3.47 4.06 1.85
N ARG A 68 -3.71 5.08 1.02
CA ARG A 68 -4.69 5.03 -0.07
C ARG A 68 -4.04 5.13 -1.42
N LEU A 69 -4.32 4.16 -2.28
CA LEU A 69 -4.09 4.22 -3.71
C LEU A 69 -5.44 4.45 -4.40
N GLN A 70 -5.60 5.58 -5.08
CA GLN A 70 -6.75 5.87 -5.93
C GLN A 70 -6.42 5.46 -7.35
N CYS A 71 -7.12 4.45 -7.89
CA CYS A 71 -6.96 4.07 -9.28
C CYS A 71 -7.71 5.02 -10.21
N TYR A 72 -7.19 5.21 -11.39
CA TYR A 72 -7.78 6.02 -12.46
C TYR A 72 -7.28 5.49 -13.81
N GLU A 73 -7.98 5.85 -14.88
CA GLU A 73 -7.63 5.44 -16.24
C GLU A 73 -6.21 5.89 -16.63
N GLY A 74 -5.36 4.93 -17.01
CA GLY A 74 -3.95 5.17 -17.36
C GLY A 74 -3.00 5.24 -16.16
N ILE A 75 -3.40 4.82 -14.97
CA ILE A 75 -2.46 4.63 -13.86
C ILE A 75 -1.42 3.58 -14.24
N ASP A 76 -0.15 3.86 -13.97
CA ASP A 76 0.95 2.94 -14.20
C ASP A 76 1.67 2.54 -12.90
N THR A 77 2.55 1.55 -13.02
CA THR A 77 3.33 1.01 -11.90
C THR A 77 4.21 2.09 -11.25
N ASN A 78 4.79 3.02 -12.02
CA ASN A 78 5.65 4.07 -11.46
C ASN A 78 4.85 5.04 -10.59
N GLN A 79 3.62 5.35 -10.99
CA GLN A 79 2.75 6.25 -10.23
C GLN A 79 2.21 5.60 -8.95
N ALA A 80 2.09 4.27 -8.93
CA ALA A 80 1.54 3.53 -7.81
C ALA A 80 2.63 3.01 -6.85
N LEU A 81 3.82 2.65 -7.37
CA LEU A 81 4.83 1.92 -6.63
C LEU A 81 5.97 2.82 -6.15
N TYR A 82 6.75 3.38 -7.06
CA TYR A 82 7.86 4.29 -6.74
C TYR A 82 8.26 5.11 -7.97
N GLU A 83 9.01 6.16 -7.70
CA GLU A 83 9.62 7.01 -8.73
C GLU A 83 11.02 7.44 -8.26
N TRP A 84 11.98 7.54 -9.18
CA TRP A 84 13.27 8.14 -8.88
C TRP A 84 13.19 9.66 -8.98
N ASP A 85 13.68 10.39 -7.97
CA ASP A 85 13.81 11.85 -8.01
C ASP A 85 14.98 12.25 -8.94
N TYR A 86 14.74 12.16 -10.24
CA TYR A 86 15.73 12.50 -11.26
C TYR A 86 16.23 13.93 -11.14
N ALA A 87 15.39 14.88 -10.72
CA ALA A 87 15.79 16.26 -10.54
C ALA A 87 16.87 16.38 -9.45
N ARG A 88 16.66 15.71 -8.33
CA ARG A 88 17.60 15.67 -7.21
C ARG A 88 18.87 14.89 -7.57
N GLN A 89 18.76 13.76 -8.28
CA GLN A 89 19.91 13.02 -8.81
C GLN A 89 20.78 13.90 -9.72
N MET A 90 20.15 14.65 -10.65
CA MET A 90 20.89 15.55 -11.55
C MET A 90 21.63 16.68 -10.81
N LEU A 91 21.02 17.25 -9.78
CA LEU A 91 21.70 18.25 -8.93
C LEU A 91 22.89 17.63 -8.21
N LYS A 92 22.76 16.41 -7.71
CA LYS A 92 23.86 15.69 -7.06
C LYS A 92 25.02 15.43 -8.02
N VAL A 93 24.72 14.92 -9.23
CA VAL A 93 25.73 14.67 -10.27
C VAL A 93 26.50 15.95 -10.64
N ARG A 94 25.81 17.09 -10.78
CA ARG A 94 26.46 18.37 -11.05
C ARG A 94 27.41 18.76 -9.92
N ALA A 95 26.97 18.66 -8.67
CA ALA A 95 27.78 18.97 -7.51
C ALA A 95 29.04 18.07 -7.41
N MET A 96 28.91 16.78 -7.76
CA MET A 96 30.02 15.82 -7.78
C MET A 96 31.05 16.18 -8.86
N ASN A 97 30.60 16.54 -10.06
CA ASN A 97 31.50 16.95 -11.17
C ASN A 97 32.31 18.21 -10.85
N GLU A 98 31.74 19.14 -10.09
CA GLU A 98 32.47 20.36 -9.65
C GLU A 98 33.60 20.02 -8.67
N HIS A 99 33.49 18.92 -7.91
CA HIS A 99 34.48 18.52 -6.90
C HIS A 99 35.46 17.44 -7.38
N ARG A 100 35.47 17.06 -8.67
CA ARG A 100 36.38 16.06 -9.30
C ARG A 100 36.45 14.69 -8.56
N ALA A 101 35.46 14.30 -7.84
CA ALA A 101 35.37 13.00 -7.17
C ALA A 101 34.35 12.11 -7.89
N ALA A 102 34.71 11.57 -9.07
CA ALA A 102 33.93 10.55 -9.74
C ALA A 102 34.55 9.18 -9.41
N ASP A 103 34.27 8.68 -8.20
CA ASP A 103 34.48 7.28 -7.87
C ASP A 103 33.24 6.49 -8.21
N ASP A 104 33.39 5.21 -8.59
CA ASP A 104 32.30 4.29 -8.96
C ASP A 104 31.23 4.15 -7.84
N GLU A 105 31.63 4.30 -6.58
CA GLU A 105 30.75 4.38 -5.40
C GLU A 105 29.69 5.49 -5.49
N SER A 106 29.94 6.52 -6.31
CA SER A 106 29.03 7.65 -6.43
C SER A 106 27.80 7.38 -7.31
N ILE A 107 27.85 6.42 -8.21
CA ILE A 107 26.71 6.08 -9.09
C ILE A 107 25.71 5.24 -8.33
N ASP A 108 26.13 4.23 -7.58
CA ASP A 108 25.27 3.40 -6.76
C ASP A 108 24.50 4.23 -5.71
N HIS A 109 25.12 5.30 -5.21
CA HIS A 109 24.47 6.21 -4.28
C HIS A 109 23.28 6.95 -4.89
N LEU A 110 23.26 7.19 -6.21
CA LEU A 110 22.13 7.85 -6.89
C LEU A 110 20.85 7.00 -6.85
N PHE A 111 20.97 5.68 -6.65
CA PHE A 111 19.85 4.75 -6.50
C PHE A 111 19.61 4.35 -5.04
N SER A 112 20.02 5.18 -4.09
CA SER A 112 19.76 5.02 -2.68
C SER A 112 18.35 5.50 -2.29
N ASP A 113 17.90 5.16 -1.08
CA ASP A 113 16.61 5.61 -0.52
C ASP A 113 16.49 7.15 -0.48
N GLU A 114 17.59 7.87 -0.51
CA GLU A 114 17.61 9.34 -0.55
C GLU A 114 16.91 9.90 -1.80
N PHE A 115 16.97 9.17 -2.93
CA PHE A 115 16.42 9.58 -4.22
C PHE A 115 15.15 8.78 -4.60
N LEU A 116 14.72 7.84 -3.75
CA LEU A 116 13.55 7.02 -4.00
C LEU A 116 12.30 7.73 -3.46
N VAL A 117 11.39 8.11 -4.34
CA VAL A 117 10.08 8.65 -3.98
C VAL A 117 9.11 7.49 -3.83
N GLU A 118 8.76 7.17 -2.58
CA GLU A 118 7.80 6.11 -2.29
C GLU A 118 6.39 6.53 -2.66
N ARG A 119 5.75 5.73 -3.49
CA ARG A 119 4.33 5.82 -3.84
C ARG A 119 3.51 4.87 -2.94
N PRO A 120 2.17 4.93 -2.94
CA PRO A 120 1.34 4.22 -1.96
C PRO A 120 1.64 2.72 -1.80
N LEU A 121 1.93 2.00 -2.89
CA LEU A 121 2.20 0.56 -2.79
C LEU A 121 3.53 0.26 -2.09
N LEU A 122 4.60 0.99 -2.40
CA LEU A 122 5.88 0.82 -1.71
C LEU A 122 5.78 1.24 -0.24
N GLN A 123 5.07 2.34 0.05
CA GLN A 123 4.80 2.76 1.43
C GLN A 123 4.08 1.65 2.21
N ALA A 124 3.08 1.00 1.59
CA ALA A 124 2.33 -0.08 2.23
C ALA A 124 3.20 -1.32 2.48
N ILE A 125 4.01 -1.73 1.51
CA ILE A 125 4.96 -2.85 1.67
C ILE A 125 5.94 -2.57 2.81
N ARG A 126 6.54 -1.39 2.87
CA ARG A 126 7.47 -1.02 3.97
C ARG A 126 6.79 -0.84 5.33
N ALA A 127 5.53 -0.43 5.34
CA ALA A 127 4.76 -0.34 6.57
C ALA A 127 4.35 -1.71 7.10
N GLY A 128 4.18 -2.71 6.22
CA GLY A 128 3.80 -4.07 6.59
C GLY A 128 2.51 -4.09 7.43
N GLU A 129 2.55 -4.77 8.57
CA GLU A 129 1.39 -4.87 9.47
C GLU A 129 0.96 -3.55 10.12
N ARG A 130 1.74 -2.48 10.01
CA ARG A 130 1.44 -1.18 10.62
C ARG A 130 0.45 -0.34 9.82
N CYS A 131 0.02 -0.81 8.63
CA CYS A 131 -0.91 -0.07 7.79
C CYS A 131 -2.15 -0.88 7.40
N VAL A 132 -3.14 -0.16 6.90
CA VAL A 132 -4.24 -0.68 6.08
C VAL A 132 -4.08 -0.03 4.71
N LEU A 133 -3.82 -0.83 3.68
CA LEU A 133 -3.78 -0.37 2.30
C LEU A 133 -5.20 -0.40 1.73
N LEU A 134 -5.68 0.75 1.29
CA LEU A 134 -6.94 0.90 0.55
C LEU A 134 -6.62 1.15 -0.93
N ILE A 135 -6.98 0.21 -1.78
CA ILE A 135 -6.97 0.38 -3.24
C ILE A 135 -8.40 0.72 -3.65
N ASP A 136 -8.62 1.95 -4.09
CA ASP A 136 -9.95 2.48 -4.38
C ASP A 136 -10.16 2.61 -5.89
N GLU A 137 -11.39 2.32 -6.35
CA GLU A 137 -11.77 2.38 -7.77
C GLU A 137 -10.87 1.52 -8.68
N VAL A 138 -10.54 0.29 -8.24
CA VAL A 138 -9.66 -0.64 -8.99
C VAL A 138 -10.18 -0.94 -10.39
N ASP A 139 -11.50 -0.92 -10.59
CA ASP A 139 -12.19 -1.09 -11.86
C ASP A 139 -11.89 -0.01 -12.92
N ARG A 140 -11.19 1.07 -12.55
CA ARG A 140 -10.70 2.10 -13.48
C ARG A 140 -9.30 1.84 -14.02
N ALA A 141 -8.60 0.88 -13.45
CA ALA A 141 -7.29 0.46 -13.94
C ALA A 141 -7.44 -0.39 -15.19
N ASP A 142 -6.37 -0.52 -15.96
CA ASP A 142 -6.34 -1.46 -17.07
C ASP A 142 -5.95 -2.88 -16.60
N ASP A 143 -6.12 -3.86 -17.46
CA ASP A 143 -5.87 -5.28 -17.17
C ASP A 143 -4.40 -5.54 -16.77
N GLU A 144 -3.44 -4.75 -17.30
CA GLU A 144 -2.02 -4.89 -16.99
C GLU A 144 -1.73 -4.47 -15.55
N PHE A 145 -2.30 -3.35 -15.13
CA PHE A 145 -2.17 -2.87 -13.75
C PHE A 145 -2.90 -3.77 -12.75
N GLU A 146 -4.08 -4.31 -13.11
CA GLU A 146 -4.77 -5.29 -12.27
C GLU A 146 -3.94 -6.56 -12.08
N ALA A 147 -3.34 -7.09 -13.15
CA ALA A 147 -2.45 -8.25 -13.08
C ALA A 147 -1.24 -7.99 -12.17
N PHE A 148 -0.63 -6.81 -12.27
CA PHE A 148 0.44 -6.37 -11.39
C PHE A 148 0.00 -6.32 -9.92
N LEU A 149 -1.19 -5.76 -9.63
CA LEU A 149 -1.73 -5.72 -8.27
C LEU A 149 -1.96 -7.13 -7.70
N LEU A 150 -2.47 -8.07 -8.51
CA LEU A 150 -2.70 -9.45 -8.08
C LEU A 150 -1.38 -10.14 -7.72
N GLU A 151 -0.31 -9.95 -8.50
CA GLU A 151 1.02 -10.47 -8.19
C GLU A 151 1.56 -9.88 -6.88
N LEU A 152 1.51 -8.55 -6.74
CA LEU A 152 1.97 -7.85 -5.54
C LEU A 152 1.21 -8.30 -4.28
N LEU A 153 -0.11 -8.43 -4.35
CA LEU A 153 -0.97 -8.80 -3.23
C LEU A 153 -0.90 -10.31 -2.91
N SER A 154 -0.44 -11.15 -3.82
CA SER A 154 -0.21 -12.57 -3.57
C SER A 154 0.95 -12.82 -2.61
N ASP A 155 2.08 -12.13 -2.86
CA ASP A 155 3.34 -12.37 -2.16
C ASP A 155 3.74 -11.25 -1.20
N PHE A 156 3.02 -10.12 -1.22
CA PHE A 156 3.33 -8.90 -0.45
C PHE A 156 4.79 -8.46 -0.60
N GLN A 157 5.30 -8.54 -1.83
CA GLN A 157 6.66 -8.17 -2.18
C GLN A 157 6.71 -7.43 -3.51
N ILE A 158 7.77 -6.67 -3.68
CA ILE A 158 8.10 -5.99 -4.93
C ILE A 158 9.59 -6.13 -5.23
N THR A 159 9.94 -6.05 -6.50
CA THR A 159 11.33 -5.99 -6.92
C THR A 159 11.60 -4.66 -7.61
N ILE A 160 12.54 -3.90 -7.05
CA ILE A 160 13.09 -2.68 -7.65
C ILE A 160 14.43 -3.08 -8.30
N PRO A 161 14.64 -2.93 -9.62
CA PRO A 161 15.81 -3.44 -10.31
C PRO A 161 17.15 -3.04 -9.65
N GLU A 162 17.25 -1.80 -9.19
CA GLU A 162 18.48 -1.24 -8.59
C GLU A 162 18.62 -1.55 -7.09
N ARG A 163 17.57 -2.08 -6.44
CA ARG A 163 17.51 -2.26 -4.98
C ARG A 163 17.23 -3.71 -4.55
N GLY A 164 16.81 -4.54 -5.51
CA GLY A 164 16.39 -5.91 -5.21
C GLY A 164 14.95 -6.01 -4.68
N THR A 165 14.64 -7.13 -4.04
CA THR A 165 13.28 -7.45 -3.56
C THR A 165 13.04 -6.90 -2.16
N ILE A 166 11.95 -6.15 -2.01
CA ILE A 166 11.44 -5.63 -0.74
C ILE A 166 10.16 -6.42 -0.40
N ARG A 167 10.08 -6.93 0.82
CA ARG A 167 8.93 -7.69 1.35
C ARG A 167 8.27 -6.94 2.49
N ALA A 168 6.97 -7.12 2.64
CA ALA A 168 6.25 -6.65 3.82
C ALA A 168 6.65 -7.49 5.06
N GLU A 169 6.90 -6.80 6.18
CA GLU A 169 7.23 -7.38 7.48
C GLU A 169 6.05 -7.29 8.46
#